data_6a1e1afce2bd6e0ee3ce5532ebf9f0cb
#
_entry.id   6a1e1afce2bd6e0ee3ce5532ebf9f0cb
#
_cell.length_a   1.000
_cell.length_b   1.000
_cell.length_c   1.000
_cell.angle_alpha   90.00
_cell.angle_beta   90.00
_cell.angle_gamma   90.00
#
_symmetry.space_group_name_H-M   'P 1'
#
loop_
_entity.id
_entity.type
_entity.pdbx_description
1 polymer ?
#
loop_
_entity_poly.entity_id
_entity_poly.type
_entity_poly.pdbx_seq_one_letter_code
_entity_poly.pdbx_strand_id
1 'polypeptide(L)'
;MARPTVFITRKVHYEALSLIGEECDIDLWEQDKPPPHQLLCNRANNVDGIMTNVMDRIDVEFLDVAANLKVISQIAVGLDNIDLVEATRRKIPVGYTPGVVSEVTADHTMGILLASAHRLAESERWVRNGQWKIAFHPLFWLGSEVHHSTLGIIGMGRIGSEVAKRAHAFDMKILYNSPARKPLI
;
A
#
# COMPACT_ATOMS: atom_id res chain seq x y z
N MET A 1 16.60 -29.23 -16.52
CA MET A 1 16.93 -27.81 -16.58
C MET A 1 17.23 -27.35 -15.16
N ALA A 2 18.14 -26.39 -14.95
CA ALA A 2 18.34 -25.81 -13.63
C ALA A 2 17.05 -25.10 -13.19
N ARG A 3 16.72 -25.14 -11.90
CA ARG A 3 15.56 -24.42 -11.35
C ARG A 3 15.81 -22.92 -11.46
N PRO A 4 14.80 -22.11 -11.82
CA PRO A 4 14.96 -20.66 -11.85
C PRO A 4 15.16 -20.11 -10.43
N THR A 5 15.98 -19.08 -10.29
CA THR A 5 16.23 -18.42 -9.01
C THR A 5 15.42 -17.15 -8.90
N VAL A 6 14.73 -16.97 -7.77
CA VAL A 6 13.94 -15.77 -7.47
C VAL A 6 14.50 -15.05 -6.24
N PHE A 7 14.85 -13.77 -6.40
CA PHE A 7 15.21 -12.92 -5.28
C PHE A 7 13.96 -12.30 -4.67
N ILE A 8 13.76 -12.50 -3.37
CA ILE A 8 12.64 -11.95 -2.61
C ILE A 8 13.17 -10.89 -1.65
N THR A 9 12.81 -9.64 -1.89
CA THR A 9 13.39 -8.45 -1.21
C THR A 9 12.85 -8.20 0.19
N ARG A 10 11.90 -9.02 0.66
CA ARG A 10 11.27 -8.93 1.99
C ARG A 10 10.89 -10.31 2.49
N LYS A 11 10.85 -10.45 3.81
CA LYS A 11 10.15 -11.56 4.41
C LYS A 11 8.66 -11.48 4.02
N VAL A 12 8.15 -12.57 3.50
CA VAL A 12 6.74 -12.75 3.16
C VAL A 12 6.19 -13.94 3.95
N HIS A 13 4.88 -14.12 3.90
CA HIS A 13 4.25 -15.23 4.61
C HIS A 13 4.81 -16.57 4.13
N TYR A 14 4.97 -17.49 5.03
CA TYR A 14 5.55 -18.83 4.79
C TYR A 14 4.86 -19.58 3.65
N GLU A 15 3.53 -19.46 3.54
CA GLU A 15 2.75 -20.09 2.45
C GLU A 15 3.17 -19.58 1.06
N ALA A 16 3.49 -18.27 0.95
CA ALA A 16 4.00 -17.70 -0.29
C ALA A 16 5.40 -18.25 -0.63
N LEU A 17 6.27 -18.37 0.38
CA LEU A 17 7.60 -18.97 0.19
C LEU A 17 7.50 -20.45 -0.21
N SER A 18 6.59 -21.20 0.42
CA SER A 18 6.35 -22.59 0.08
C SER A 18 5.92 -22.74 -1.39
N LEU A 19 4.94 -21.93 -1.81
CA LEU A 19 4.43 -21.98 -3.19
C LEU A 19 5.52 -21.64 -4.22
N ILE A 20 6.32 -20.60 -3.97
CA ILE A 20 7.43 -20.23 -4.86
C ILE A 20 8.49 -21.33 -4.86
N GLY A 21 8.77 -21.90 -3.69
CA GLY A 21 9.76 -22.94 -3.52
C GLY A 21 9.43 -24.28 -4.20
N GLU A 22 8.18 -24.50 -4.62
CA GLU A 22 7.82 -25.68 -5.44
C GLU A 22 8.53 -25.67 -6.78
N GLU A 23 8.67 -24.49 -7.42
CA GLU A 23 9.18 -24.36 -8.78
C GLU A 23 10.51 -23.60 -8.89
N CYS A 24 10.87 -22.81 -7.86
CA CYS A 24 12.02 -21.92 -7.89
C CYS A 24 12.97 -22.14 -6.70
N ASP A 25 14.24 -21.83 -6.89
CA ASP A 25 15.18 -21.62 -5.82
C ASP A 25 15.02 -20.19 -5.28
N ILE A 26 14.93 -20.04 -3.95
CA ILE A 26 14.64 -18.76 -3.31
C ILE A 26 15.91 -18.15 -2.74
N ASP A 27 16.26 -16.95 -3.18
CA ASP A 27 17.18 -16.05 -2.50
C ASP A 27 16.37 -15.04 -1.68
N LEU A 28 16.30 -15.22 -0.36
CA LEU A 28 15.48 -14.39 0.53
C LEU A 28 16.30 -13.33 1.25
N TRP A 29 15.83 -12.08 1.18
CA TRP A 29 16.34 -11.02 2.06
C TRP A 29 15.67 -11.08 3.42
N GLU A 30 16.42 -11.48 4.44
CA GLU A 30 15.88 -11.76 5.77
C GLU A 30 15.84 -10.55 6.72
N GLN A 31 16.41 -9.40 6.33
CA GLN A 31 16.44 -8.22 7.18
C GLN A 31 15.11 -7.45 7.13
N ASP A 32 14.79 -6.73 8.21
CA ASP A 32 13.57 -5.93 8.31
C ASP A 32 13.62 -4.66 7.44
N LYS A 33 14.83 -4.11 7.23
CA LYS A 33 15.04 -2.96 6.34
C LYS A 33 15.14 -3.41 4.89
N PRO A 34 14.75 -2.54 3.93
CA PRO A 34 14.95 -2.83 2.51
C PRO A 34 16.43 -3.08 2.18
N PRO A 35 16.73 -3.93 1.20
CA PRO A 35 18.09 -4.05 0.71
C PRO A 35 18.55 -2.71 0.15
N PRO A 36 19.79 -2.30 0.43
CA PRO A 36 20.37 -1.12 -0.23
C PRO A 36 20.34 -1.32 -1.75
N HIS A 37 20.13 -0.23 -2.51
CA HIS A 37 20.01 -0.30 -3.97
C HIS A 37 21.20 -1.00 -4.65
N GLN A 38 22.44 -0.72 -4.20
CA GLN A 38 23.63 -1.37 -4.72
C GLN A 38 23.61 -2.90 -4.53
N LEU A 39 23.09 -3.37 -3.39
CA LEU A 39 22.95 -4.80 -3.13
C LEU A 39 21.85 -5.41 -3.98
N LEU A 40 20.75 -4.68 -4.16
CA LEU A 40 19.67 -5.07 -5.06
C LEU A 40 20.20 -5.31 -6.48
N CYS A 41 20.98 -4.36 -7.02
CA CYS A 41 21.65 -4.48 -8.32
C CYS A 41 22.63 -5.65 -8.38
N ASN A 42 23.44 -5.85 -7.34
CA ASN A 42 24.39 -6.96 -7.29
C ASN A 42 23.70 -8.33 -7.34
N ARG A 43 22.56 -8.48 -6.70
CA ARG A 43 21.79 -9.74 -6.73
C ARG A 43 21.01 -9.94 -8.03
N ALA A 44 20.56 -8.88 -8.66
CA ALA A 44 19.81 -8.92 -9.92
C ALA A 44 20.53 -9.65 -11.04
N ASN A 45 21.87 -9.62 -11.05
CA ASN A 45 22.68 -10.25 -12.09
C ASN A 45 22.57 -11.79 -12.12
N ASN A 46 22.17 -12.41 -11.02
CA ASN A 46 22.19 -13.88 -10.87
C ASN A 46 20.79 -14.49 -10.68
N VAL A 47 19.71 -13.75 -10.95
CA VAL A 47 18.35 -14.23 -10.71
C VAL A 47 17.50 -14.17 -11.96
N ASP A 48 16.56 -15.10 -12.06
CA ASP A 48 15.57 -15.19 -13.14
C ASP A 48 14.32 -14.37 -12.86
N GLY A 49 14.01 -14.15 -11.59
CA GLY A 49 12.86 -13.36 -11.14
C GLY A 49 13.15 -12.55 -9.90
N ILE A 50 12.39 -11.49 -9.70
CA ILE A 50 12.42 -10.71 -8.47
C ILE A 50 11.00 -10.52 -7.93
N MET A 51 10.83 -10.74 -6.62
CA MET A 51 9.65 -10.32 -5.88
C MET A 51 10.02 -9.09 -5.06
N THR A 52 9.42 -7.94 -5.37
CA THR A 52 9.78 -6.62 -4.87
C THR A 52 8.59 -5.91 -4.23
N ASN A 53 8.82 -4.78 -3.58
CA ASN A 53 7.78 -3.91 -3.03
C ASN A 53 8.08 -2.41 -3.31
N VAL A 54 7.20 -1.52 -2.85
CA VAL A 54 7.28 -0.07 -3.13
C VAL A 54 8.56 0.63 -2.64
N MET A 55 9.34 -0.01 -1.76
CA MET A 55 10.59 0.56 -1.25
C MET A 55 11.80 0.22 -2.12
N ASP A 56 11.66 -0.73 -3.03
CA ASP A 56 12.75 -1.21 -3.87
C ASP A 56 12.74 -0.47 -5.21
N ARG A 57 13.80 0.21 -5.53
CA ARG A 57 13.92 0.98 -6.77
C ARG A 57 14.36 0.08 -7.91
N ILE A 58 13.46 -0.18 -8.85
CA ILE A 58 13.67 -0.99 -10.06
C ILE A 58 13.78 -0.05 -11.26
N ASP A 59 14.88 0.63 -11.34
CA ASP A 59 15.17 1.62 -12.38
C ASP A 59 16.06 1.06 -13.50
N VAL A 60 16.50 1.94 -14.40
CA VAL A 60 17.36 1.60 -15.51
C VAL A 60 18.67 0.96 -15.02
N GLU A 61 19.27 1.50 -13.95
CA GLU A 61 20.52 0.97 -13.38
C GLU A 61 20.36 -0.48 -12.91
N PHE A 62 19.25 -0.77 -12.20
CA PHE A 62 18.92 -2.14 -11.81
C PHE A 62 18.69 -3.04 -13.03
N LEU A 63 17.91 -2.57 -14.00
CA LEU A 63 17.58 -3.35 -15.19
C LEU A 63 18.80 -3.59 -16.11
N ASP A 64 19.78 -2.70 -16.11
CA ASP A 64 21.02 -2.85 -16.89
C ASP A 64 21.86 -4.03 -16.41
N VAL A 65 21.90 -4.29 -15.12
CA VAL A 65 22.65 -5.40 -14.54
C VAL A 65 21.84 -6.70 -14.45
N ALA A 66 20.54 -6.64 -14.59
CA ALA A 66 19.63 -7.78 -14.47
C ALA A 66 19.51 -8.59 -15.79
N ALA A 67 20.63 -9.04 -16.34
CA ALA A 67 20.71 -9.63 -17.68
C ALA A 67 19.84 -10.90 -17.86
N ASN A 68 19.62 -11.65 -16.79
CA ASN A 68 18.86 -12.91 -16.82
C ASN A 68 17.41 -12.76 -16.34
N LEU A 69 16.99 -11.54 -15.93
CA LEU A 69 15.70 -11.30 -15.34
C LEU A 69 14.57 -11.52 -16.35
N LYS A 70 13.64 -12.40 -16.02
CA LYS A 70 12.50 -12.79 -16.84
C LYS A 70 11.17 -12.23 -16.37
N VAL A 71 11.07 -11.87 -15.08
CA VAL A 71 9.82 -11.39 -14.46
C VAL A 71 10.08 -10.53 -13.24
N ILE A 72 9.25 -9.50 -13.07
CA ILE A 72 9.17 -8.69 -11.85
C ILE A 72 7.78 -8.92 -11.22
N SER A 73 7.72 -9.32 -9.96
CA SER A 73 6.50 -9.47 -9.18
C SER A 73 6.47 -8.42 -8.06
N GLN A 74 5.56 -7.46 -8.16
CA GLN A 74 5.42 -6.35 -7.20
C GLN A 74 4.35 -6.69 -6.15
N ILE A 75 4.74 -6.75 -4.87
CA ILE A 75 3.80 -6.92 -3.75
C ILE A 75 3.24 -5.53 -3.39
N ALA A 76 2.53 -4.91 -4.31
CA ALA A 76 1.88 -3.62 -4.12
C ALA A 76 0.89 -3.31 -5.22
N VAL A 77 0.08 -2.28 -5.00
CA VAL A 77 -0.87 -1.72 -5.98
C VAL A 77 -0.19 -0.70 -6.89
N GLY A 78 0.75 0.07 -6.34
CA GLY A 78 1.53 1.08 -7.07
C GLY A 78 2.74 0.47 -7.77
N LEU A 79 3.15 1.10 -8.85
CA LEU A 79 4.29 0.71 -9.68
C LEU A 79 5.29 1.85 -9.88
N ASP A 80 5.17 2.93 -9.08
CA ASP A 80 5.96 4.16 -9.23
C ASP A 80 7.46 3.96 -9.00
N ASN A 81 7.83 2.87 -8.33
CA ASN A 81 9.20 2.45 -8.06
C ASN A 81 9.83 1.60 -9.18
N ILE A 82 9.06 1.27 -10.23
CA ILE A 82 9.50 0.42 -11.34
C ILE A 82 9.50 1.22 -12.64
N ASP A 83 10.61 1.23 -13.37
CA ASP A 83 10.67 1.78 -14.73
C ASP A 83 9.95 0.85 -15.70
N LEU A 84 8.64 1.08 -15.84
CA LEU A 84 7.77 0.29 -16.71
C LEU A 84 8.12 0.44 -18.21
N VAL A 85 8.65 1.60 -18.60
CA VAL A 85 9.05 1.87 -19.98
C VAL A 85 10.23 0.98 -20.34
N GLU A 86 11.22 0.97 -19.46
CA GLU A 86 12.42 0.17 -19.67
C GLU A 86 12.15 -1.34 -19.51
N ALA A 87 11.35 -1.76 -18.54
CA ALA A 87 10.92 -3.15 -18.39
C ALA A 87 10.19 -3.64 -19.65
N THR A 88 9.29 -2.82 -20.21
CA THR A 88 8.57 -3.14 -21.46
C THR A 88 9.53 -3.25 -22.64
N ARG A 89 10.47 -2.32 -22.78
CA ARG A 89 11.49 -2.34 -23.83
C ARG A 89 12.30 -3.64 -23.82
N ARG A 90 12.59 -4.14 -22.61
CA ARG A 90 13.30 -5.43 -22.39
C ARG A 90 12.39 -6.64 -22.43
N LYS A 91 11.09 -6.46 -22.63
CA LYS A 91 10.07 -7.52 -22.61
C LYS A 91 10.01 -8.28 -21.29
N ILE A 92 10.28 -7.61 -20.18
CA ILE A 92 10.16 -8.17 -18.83
C ILE A 92 8.74 -7.88 -18.33
N PRO A 93 7.88 -8.89 -18.14
CA PRO A 93 6.55 -8.70 -17.58
C PRO A 93 6.62 -8.26 -16.12
N VAL A 94 5.70 -7.37 -15.74
CA VAL A 94 5.54 -6.87 -14.38
C VAL A 94 4.17 -7.29 -13.85
N GLY A 95 4.16 -8.20 -12.89
CA GLY A 95 2.96 -8.56 -12.12
C GLY A 95 2.81 -7.66 -10.90
N TYR A 96 1.57 -7.34 -10.52
CA TYR A 96 1.27 -6.52 -9.33
C TYR A 96 -0.09 -6.91 -8.75
N THR A 97 -0.48 -6.35 -7.59
CA THR A 97 -1.68 -6.77 -6.85
C THR A 97 -2.77 -5.66 -6.82
N PRO A 98 -3.39 -5.31 -7.97
CA PRO A 98 -4.40 -4.26 -8.02
C PRO A 98 -5.70 -4.68 -7.33
N GLY A 99 -6.30 -3.75 -6.57
CA GLY A 99 -7.64 -3.93 -6.00
C GLY A 99 -7.69 -4.61 -4.63
N VAL A 100 -6.72 -5.44 -4.29
CA VAL A 100 -6.72 -6.26 -3.06
C VAL A 100 -6.89 -5.42 -1.78
N VAL A 101 -6.28 -4.25 -1.70
CA VAL A 101 -6.29 -3.42 -0.49
C VAL A 101 -7.27 -2.25 -0.55
N SER A 102 -8.09 -2.10 -1.61
CA SER A 102 -8.90 -0.90 -1.79
C SER A 102 -9.96 -0.73 -0.71
N GLU A 103 -10.67 -1.78 -0.37
CA GLU A 103 -11.71 -1.77 0.66
C GLU A 103 -11.11 -1.58 2.06
N VAL A 104 -10.06 -2.35 2.39
CA VAL A 104 -9.40 -2.27 3.69
C VAL A 104 -8.78 -0.88 3.91
N THR A 105 -8.20 -0.27 2.87
CA THR A 105 -7.67 1.10 2.94
C THR A 105 -8.80 2.11 3.15
N ALA A 106 -9.95 1.91 2.52
CA ALA A 106 -11.12 2.77 2.73
C ALA A 106 -11.69 2.62 4.15
N ASP A 107 -11.74 1.41 4.71
CA ASP A 107 -12.13 1.17 6.10
C ASP A 107 -11.21 1.93 7.07
N HIS A 108 -9.91 1.79 6.87
CA HIS A 108 -8.90 2.49 7.67
C HIS A 108 -9.02 4.02 7.55
N THR A 109 -9.28 4.52 6.33
CA THR A 109 -9.50 5.96 6.08
C THR A 109 -10.69 6.49 6.88
N MET A 110 -11.81 5.77 6.89
CA MET A 110 -12.97 6.13 7.70
C MET A 110 -12.65 6.04 9.20
N GLY A 111 -11.90 5.03 9.62
CA GLY A 111 -11.42 4.91 10.99
C GLY A 111 -10.61 6.14 11.45
N ILE A 112 -9.66 6.59 10.64
CA ILE A 112 -8.86 7.80 10.92
C ILE A 112 -9.75 9.05 10.91
N LEU A 113 -10.67 9.18 9.96
CA LEU A 113 -11.60 10.31 9.89
C LEU A 113 -12.43 10.42 11.19
N LEU A 114 -13.03 9.32 11.61
CA LEU A 114 -13.82 9.27 12.86
C LEU A 114 -12.95 9.54 14.09
N ALA A 115 -11.77 8.94 14.16
CA ALA A 115 -10.84 9.15 15.26
C ALA A 115 -10.40 10.62 15.37
N SER A 116 -10.17 11.26 14.23
CA SER A 116 -9.83 12.69 14.18
C SER A 116 -11.00 13.58 14.57
N ALA A 117 -12.17 13.37 13.96
CA ALA A 117 -13.38 14.15 14.23
C ALA A 117 -13.79 14.08 15.69
N HIS A 118 -13.73 12.92 16.32
CA HIS A 118 -14.09 12.69 17.72
C HIS A 118 -12.91 12.80 18.69
N ARG A 119 -11.71 13.22 18.24
CA ARG A 119 -10.52 13.43 19.09
C ARG A 119 -10.13 12.17 19.89
N LEU A 120 -10.32 10.96 19.31
CA LEU A 120 -10.19 9.71 20.07
C LEU A 120 -8.80 9.50 20.66
N ALA A 121 -7.73 9.74 19.91
CA ALA A 121 -6.36 9.57 20.40
C ALA A 121 -6.00 10.55 21.51
N GLU A 122 -6.58 11.73 21.50
CA GLU A 122 -6.38 12.75 22.53
C GLU A 122 -7.16 12.42 23.80
N SER A 123 -8.43 12.05 23.66
CA SER A 123 -9.28 11.67 24.79
C SER A 123 -8.78 10.40 25.48
N GLU A 124 -8.26 9.43 24.72
CA GLU A 124 -7.65 8.22 25.26
C GLU A 124 -6.45 8.56 26.17
N ARG A 125 -5.51 9.39 25.69
CA ARG A 125 -4.37 9.85 26.51
C ARG A 125 -4.82 10.61 27.76
N TRP A 126 -5.83 11.46 27.62
CA TRP A 126 -6.36 12.24 28.74
C TRP A 126 -6.96 11.33 29.82
N VAL A 127 -7.72 10.31 29.43
CA VAL A 127 -8.29 9.31 30.36
C VAL A 127 -7.17 8.51 31.03
N ARG A 128 -6.20 7.99 30.28
CA ARG A 128 -5.07 7.22 30.85
C ARG A 128 -4.22 8.03 31.82
N ASN A 129 -4.09 9.31 31.59
CA ASN A 129 -3.37 10.20 32.51
C ASN A 129 -4.19 10.58 33.76
N GLY A 130 -5.34 9.94 33.99
CA GLY A 130 -6.19 10.18 35.15
C GLY A 130 -6.81 11.56 35.17
N GLN A 131 -6.91 12.27 34.07
CA GLN A 131 -7.42 13.62 33.95
C GLN A 131 -8.95 13.69 33.86
N TRP A 132 -9.61 12.56 33.64
CA TRP A 132 -11.07 12.48 33.60
C TRP A 132 -11.65 12.58 35.02
N LYS A 133 -12.08 13.79 35.40
CA LYS A 133 -12.61 14.11 36.73
C LYS A 133 -14.12 14.33 36.74
N ILE A 134 -14.73 14.57 35.59
CA ILE A 134 -16.13 14.92 35.45
C ILE A 134 -16.74 14.04 34.35
N ALA A 135 -17.82 13.34 34.66
CA ALA A 135 -18.47 12.41 33.74
C ALA A 135 -19.12 13.10 32.53
N PHE A 136 -19.59 14.35 32.72
CA PHE A 136 -20.23 15.13 31.66
C PHE A 136 -19.88 16.63 31.81
N HIS A 137 -19.50 17.23 30.67
CA HIS A 137 -19.27 18.68 30.60
C HIS A 137 -19.73 19.18 29.20
N PRO A 138 -20.69 20.10 29.14
CA PRO A 138 -21.35 20.50 27.90
C PRO A 138 -20.47 21.26 26.90
N LEU A 139 -19.32 21.77 27.35
CA LEU A 139 -18.39 22.55 26.53
C LEU A 139 -16.98 21.96 26.46
N PHE A 140 -16.82 20.72 26.94
CA PHE A 140 -15.48 20.10 27.02
C PHE A 140 -15.42 18.80 26.22
N TRP A 141 -14.30 18.58 25.52
CA TRP A 141 -14.08 17.42 24.67
C TRP A 141 -15.08 17.30 23.51
N LEU A 142 -15.56 18.43 23.00
CA LEU A 142 -16.41 18.43 21.82
C LEU A 142 -15.57 18.04 20.59
N GLY A 143 -16.09 17.11 19.81
CA GLY A 143 -15.60 16.77 18.48
C GLY A 143 -16.38 17.51 17.39
N SER A 144 -16.12 17.12 16.14
CA SER A 144 -16.87 17.59 14.98
C SER A 144 -17.90 16.53 14.55
N GLU A 145 -19.05 16.96 14.12
CA GLU A 145 -20.05 16.08 13.51
C GLU A 145 -19.54 15.54 12.17
N VAL A 146 -19.72 14.26 11.96
CA VAL A 146 -19.37 13.57 10.70
C VAL A 146 -20.60 13.38 9.85
N HIS A 147 -21.71 12.92 10.42
CA HIS A 147 -22.97 12.75 9.73
C HIS A 147 -23.47 14.09 9.16
N HIS A 148 -24.11 14.05 7.99
CA HIS A 148 -24.63 15.22 7.25
C HIS A 148 -23.59 16.28 6.86
N SER A 149 -22.31 16.07 7.19
CA SER A 149 -21.23 17.00 6.80
C SER A 149 -20.80 16.80 5.35
N THR A 150 -19.89 17.62 4.87
CA THR A 150 -19.36 17.51 3.49
C THR A 150 -17.96 16.89 3.52
N LEU A 151 -17.78 15.80 2.78
CA LEU A 151 -16.47 15.18 2.56
C LEU A 151 -15.90 15.57 1.22
N GLY A 152 -14.71 16.18 1.22
CA GLY A 152 -13.91 16.43 0.01
C GLY A 152 -12.96 15.27 -0.27
N ILE A 153 -13.01 14.70 -1.48
CA ILE A 153 -12.12 13.60 -1.90
C ILE A 153 -11.24 14.08 -3.05
N ILE A 154 -9.93 14.08 -2.83
CA ILE A 154 -8.93 14.35 -3.87
C ILE A 154 -8.47 12.99 -4.42
N GLY A 155 -8.92 12.67 -5.64
CA GLY A 155 -8.67 11.37 -6.27
C GLY A 155 -9.82 10.37 -6.11
N MET A 156 -10.77 10.38 -7.06
CA MET A 156 -11.90 9.43 -7.12
C MET A 156 -11.50 8.15 -7.89
N GLY A 157 -10.38 7.53 -7.47
CA GLY A 157 -9.92 6.22 -7.94
C GLY A 157 -10.61 5.07 -7.19
N ARG A 158 -10.00 3.86 -7.21
CA ARG A 158 -10.54 2.68 -6.50
C ARG A 158 -10.78 2.97 -5.02
N ILE A 159 -9.76 3.46 -4.31
CA ILE A 159 -9.86 3.76 -2.87
C ILE A 159 -10.84 4.90 -2.61
N GLY A 160 -10.73 6.02 -3.34
CA GLY A 160 -11.63 7.17 -3.17
C GLY A 160 -13.09 6.81 -3.37
N SER A 161 -13.40 5.94 -4.33
CA SER A 161 -14.76 5.42 -4.55
C SER A 161 -15.25 4.57 -3.38
N GLU A 162 -14.38 3.73 -2.82
CA GLU A 162 -14.74 2.92 -1.64
C GLU A 162 -14.92 3.77 -0.37
N VAL A 163 -14.15 4.84 -0.21
CA VAL A 163 -14.35 5.85 0.86
C VAL A 163 -15.70 6.56 0.66
N ALA A 164 -16.03 6.98 -0.56
CA ALA A 164 -17.28 7.65 -0.86
C ALA A 164 -18.51 6.78 -0.53
N LYS A 165 -18.48 5.48 -0.83
CA LYS A 165 -19.55 4.53 -0.47
C LYS A 165 -19.78 4.49 1.06
N ARG A 166 -18.68 4.47 1.83
CA ARG A 166 -18.76 4.43 3.30
C ARG A 166 -19.24 5.75 3.88
N ALA A 167 -18.77 6.87 3.33
CA ALA A 167 -19.20 8.19 3.74
C ALA A 167 -20.70 8.44 3.45
N HIS A 168 -21.24 7.82 2.42
CA HIS A 168 -22.67 7.87 2.12
C HIS A 168 -23.52 7.27 3.25
N ALA A 169 -23.05 6.25 3.96
CA ALA A 169 -23.74 5.68 5.12
C ALA A 169 -23.79 6.64 6.33
N PHE A 170 -23.02 7.72 6.32
CA PHE A 170 -23.09 8.83 7.26
C PHE A 170 -23.89 10.03 6.73
N ASP A 171 -24.65 9.86 5.65
CA ASP A 171 -25.39 10.91 4.97
C ASP A 171 -24.52 12.13 4.57
N MET A 172 -23.22 11.88 4.31
CA MET A 172 -22.29 12.95 3.95
C MET A 172 -22.50 13.39 2.50
N LYS A 173 -22.40 14.68 2.26
CA LYS A 173 -22.31 15.24 0.90
C LYS A 173 -20.90 15.01 0.37
N ILE A 174 -20.78 14.34 -0.78
CA ILE A 174 -19.48 14.06 -1.40
C ILE A 174 -19.15 15.12 -2.45
N LEU A 175 -18.01 15.77 -2.27
CA LEU A 175 -17.34 16.57 -3.30
C LEU A 175 -16.04 15.90 -3.68
N TYR A 176 -15.71 15.85 -4.97
CA TYR A 176 -14.45 15.24 -5.38
C TYR A 176 -13.76 16.01 -6.50
N ASN A 177 -12.44 15.86 -6.56
CA ASN A 177 -11.60 16.25 -7.69
C ASN A 177 -10.93 15.00 -8.27
N SER A 178 -10.97 14.83 -9.58
CA SER A 178 -10.35 13.69 -10.28
C SER A 178 -10.08 14.07 -11.74
N PRO A 179 -9.03 13.55 -12.38
CA PRO A 179 -8.72 13.81 -13.78
C PRO A 179 -9.87 13.48 -14.75
N ALA A 180 -10.69 12.49 -14.40
CA ALA A 180 -11.87 12.13 -15.17
C ALA A 180 -13.11 12.09 -14.27
N ARG A 181 -14.25 12.50 -14.81
CA ARG A 181 -15.55 12.39 -14.13
C ARG A 181 -15.87 10.93 -13.87
N LYS A 182 -16.28 10.62 -12.63
CA LYS A 182 -16.74 9.29 -12.23
C LYS A 182 -18.25 9.28 -12.13
N PRO A 183 -18.92 8.17 -12.48
CA PRO A 183 -20.34 8.02 -12.19
C PRO A 183 -20.55 8.18 -10.68
N LEU A 184 -21.67 8.79 -10.32
CA LEU A 184 -22.10 8.85 -8.92
C LEU A 184 -22.38 7.43 -8.43
N ILE A 185 -21.87 7.13 -7.24
CA ILE A 185 -22.07 5.86 -6.54
C ILE A 185 -23.42 5.91 -5.83
#